data_afdb559b44785e1c56f99a67e492cca6
#
_entry.id   afdb559b44785e1c56f99a67e492cca6
#
_cell.length_a   1.000
_cell.length_b   1.000
_cell.length_c   1.000
_cell.angle_alpha   90.00
_cell.angle_beta   90.00
_cell.angle_gamma   90.00
#
_symmetry.space_group_name_H-M   'P 1'
#
loop_
_entity.id
_entity.type
_entity.pdbx_description
1 polymer ?
#
loop_
_entity_poly.entity_id
_entity_poly.type
_entity_poly.pdbx_seq_one_letter_code
_entity_poly.pdbx_strand_id
1 'polypeptide(L)'
;RITSVLRLLETEEGRDRTETIRRKLALLRDIRSTIERTGGNCVFDDIELFELKFFALLAEELRPLASQGRLAELPELNGVVDLLDPEGNRLPHFFVYGAYSEELTTLRKQIKARKQAGADESQVQELYFRSVEIEDCIRERLSVELRKYHKALQQALDLMGWLDVVIAKAMQARDWGLTRPAITQDTASFR
;
A
#
# COMPACT_ATOMS: atom_id res chain seq x y z
N ARG A 1 12.93 21.95 -0.92
CA ARG A 1 11.85 21.00 -1.29
C ARG A 1 10.44 21.63 -1.23
N ILE A 2 10.05 22.40 -0.21
CA ILE A 2 8.81 23.21 -0.23
C ILE A 2 8.81 24.15 -1.44
N THR A 3 9.93 24.80 -1.73
CA THR A 3 10.10 25.68 -2.91
C THR A 3 9.86 24.95 -4.24
N SER A 4 10.20 23.66 -4.32
CA SER A 4 9.93 22.86 -5.53
C SER A 4 8.43 22.63 -5.72
N VAL A 5 7.70 22.33 -4.64
CA VAL A 5 6.23 22.21 -4.68
C VAL A 5 5.58 23.55 -5.02
N LEU A 6 6.04 24.65 -4.42
CA LEU A 6 5.54 26.00 -4.72
C LEU A 6 5.64 26.32 -6.22
N ARG A 7 6.79 25.99 -6.85
CA ARG A 7 6.98 26.17 -8.32
C ARG A 7 6.00 25.29 -9.13
N LEU A 8 5.73 24.07 -8.70
CA LEU A 8 4.73 23.22 -9.35
C LEU A 8 3.33 23.83 -9.26
N LEU A 9 2.99 24.45 -8.13
CA LEU A 9 1.70 25.11 -7.94
C LEU A 9 1.51 26.38 -8.80
N GLU A 10 2.56 26.90 -9.43
CA GLU A 10 2.46 28.04 -10.37
C GLU A 10 1.79 27.65 -11.70
N THR A 11 1.90 26.38 -12.11
CA THR A 11 1.32 25.86 -13.35
C THR A 11 0.00 25.13 -13.10
N GLU A 12 -0.91 25.12 -14.07
CA GLU A 12 -2.17 24.39 -13.99
C GLU A 12 -1.91 22.89 -13.86
N GLU A 13 -1.06 22.31 -14.72
CA GLU A 13 -0.67 20.91 -14.68
C GLU A 13 -0.06 20.51 -13.33
N GLY A 14 0.77 21.36 -12.74
CA GLY A 14 1.38 21.11 -11.43
C GLY A 14 0.36 21.15 -10.29
N ARG A 15 -0.64 22.02 -10.36
CA ARG A 15 -1.78 22.04 -9.41
C ARG A 15 -2.60 20.77 -9.49
N ASP A 16 -2.97 20.34 -10.70
CA ASP A 16 -3.77 19.12 -10.90
C ASP A 16 -3.03 17.88 -10.43
N ARG A 17 -1.73 17.81 -10.71
CA ARG A 17 -0.85 16.73 -10.23
C ARG A 17 -0.78 16.72 -8.72
N THR A 18 -0.55 17.87 -8.09
CA THR A 18 -0.47 17.99 -6.63
C THR A 18 -1.78 17.60 -5.97
N GLU A 19 -2.91 18.00 -6.53
CA GLU A 19 -4.23 17.65 -6.05
C GLU A 19 -4.51 16.15 -6.22
N THR A 20 -4.07 15.55 -7.32
CA THR A 20 -4.17 14.09 -7.54
C THR A 20 -3.34 13.33 -6.51
N ILE A 21 -2.11 13.78 -6.23
CA ILE A 21 -1.27 13.19 -5.18
C ILE A 21 -1.97 13.28 -3.82
N ARG A 22 -2.50 14.45 -3.45
CA ARG A 22 -3.21 14.64 -2.17
C ARG A 22 -4.41 13.71 -2.02
N ARG A 23 -5.25 13.61 -3.06
CA ARG A 23 -6.41 12.70 -3.05
C ARG A 23 -6.01 11.25 -2.83
N LYS A 24 -4.89 10.82 -3.43
CA LYS A 24 -4.36 9.47 -3.23
C LYS A 24 -3.77 9.29 -1.83
N LEU A 25 -3.00 10.26 -1.33
CA LEU A 25 -2.45 10.23 0.04
C LEU A 25 -3.55 10.22 1.10
N ALA A 26 -4.69 10.87 0.86
CA ALA A 26 -5.83 10.84 1.76
C ALA A 26 -6.48 9.44 1.92
N LEU A 27 -6.16 8.50 1.02
CA LEU A 27 -6.61 7.10 1.12
C LEU A 27 -5.68 6.25 2.01
N LEU A 28 -4.51 6.77 2.39
CA LEU A 28 -3.57 6.07 3.25
C LEU A 28 -4.19 5.78 4.62
N ARG A 29 -4.03 4.54 5.06
CA ARG A 29 -4.30 4.13 6.43
C ARG A 29 -3.00 4.06 7.20
N ASP A 30 -3.08 4.14 8.52
CA ASP A 30 -1.92 3.91 9.38
C ASP A 30 -1.63 2.41 9.47
N ILE A 31 -0.70 1.96 8.64
CA ILE A 31 -0.24 0.56 8.60
C ILE A 31 1.22 0.41 9.05
N ARG A 32 1.73 1.38 9.84
CA ARG A 32 3.12 1.35 10.34
C ARG A 32 3.44 0.05 11.05
N SER A 33 2.56 -0.38 11.96
CA SER A 33 2.75 -1.62 12.70
C SER A 33 2.75 -2.86 11.79
N THR A 34 1.88 -2.90 10.77
CA THR A 34 1.84 -3.99 9.80
C THR A 34 3.12 -4.04 8.97
N ILE A 35 3.63 -2.87 8.52
CA ILE A 35 4.91 -2.79 7.79
C ILE A 35 6.09 -3.18 8.68
N GLU A 36 6.17 -2.71 9.93
CA GLU A 36 7.22 -3.11 10.86
C GLU A 36 7.27 -4.62 11.07
N ARG A 37 6.13 -5.26 11.19
CA ARG A 37 6.00 -6.71 11.35
C ARG A 37 6.49 -7.50 10.13
N THR A 38 6.49 -6.90 8.92
CA THR A 38 7.04 -7.60 7.72
C THR A 38 8.52 -7.96 7.87
N GLY A 39 9.27 -7.29 8.75
CA GLY A 39 10.66 -7.61 9.05
C GLY A 39 10.85 -8.79 10.01
N GLY A 40 9.77 -9.26 10.67
CA GLY A 40 9.78 -10.31 11.68
C GLY A 40 9.30 -11.67 11.19
N ASN A 41 9.11 -12.58 12.16
CA ASN A 41 8.58 -13.93 11.94
C ASN A 41 7.09 -13.96 12.33
N CYS A 42 6.24 -13.23 11.63
CA CYS A 42 4.80 -13.23 11.85
C CYS A 42 4.06 -13.79 10.63
N VAL A 43 2.88 -14.32 10.85
CA VAL A 43 1.92 -14.66 9.82
C VAL A 43 0.88 -13.55 9.79
N PHE A 44 0.59 -13.03 8.61
CA PHE A 44 -0.41 -11.99 8.39
C PHE A 44 -1.77 -12.63 8.10
N ASP A 45 -2.83 -12.01 8.64
CA ASP A 45 -4.20 -12.33 8.28
C ASP A 45 -4.65 -11.67 6.97
N ASP A 46 -5.87 -11.96 6.54
CA ASP A 46 -6.42 -11.44 5.28
C ASP A 46 -6.57 -9.90 5.29
N ILE A 47 -6.78 -9.29 6.46
CA ILE A 47 -6.91 -7.84 6.61
C ILE A 47 -5.53 -7.19 6.45
N GLU A 48 -4.53 -7.72 7.13
CA GLU A 48 -3.15 -7.22 7.05
C GLU A 48 -2.56 -7.40 5.64
N LEU A 49 -2.81 -8.55 5.01
CA LEU A 49 -2.42 -8.78 3.61
C LEU A 49 -3.12 -7.83 2.64
N PHE A 50 -4.41 -7.52 2.90
CA PHE A 50 -5.12 -6.50 2.14
C PHE A 50 -4.53 -5.11 2.34
N GLU A 51 -4.20 -4.71 3.57
CA GLU A 51 -3.59 -3.42 3.86
C GLU A 51 -2.25 -3.25 3.13
N LEU A 52 -1.40 -4.28 3.14
CA LEU A 52 -0.13 -4.27 2.42
C LEU A 52 -0.33 -4.22 0.90
N LYS A 53 -1.30 -4.98 0.36
CA LYS A 53 -1.68 -4.91 -1.06
C LYS A 53 -2.13 -3.51 -1.44
N PHE A 54 -3.07 -2.94 -0.69
CA PHE A 54 -3.62 -1.62 -0.96
C PHE A 54 -2.55 -0.52 -0.90
N PHE A 55 -1.67 -0.59 0.10
CA PHE A 55 -0.55 0.32 0.24
C PHE A 55 0.39 0.24 -0.97
N ALA A 56 0.76 -0.97 -1.39
CA ALA A 56 1.65 -1.17 -2.54
C ALA A 56 1.03 -0.64 -3.84
N LEU A 57 -0.26 -0.91 -4.09
CA LEU A 57 -1.00 -0.36 -5.23
C LEU A 57 -0.98 1.17 -5.23
N LEU A 58 -1.24 1.78 -4.07
CA LEU A 58 -1.25 3.22 -3.93
C LEU A 58 0.14 3.85 -4.15
N ALA A 59 1.20 3.20 -3.63
CA ALA A 59 2.58 3.63 -3.86
C ALA A 59 2.97 3.58 -5.33
N GLU A 60 2.59 2.51 -6.06
CA GLU A 60 2.83 2.39 -7.50
C GLU A 60 2.07 3.43 -8.32
N GLU A 61 0.86 3.80 -7.90
CA GLU A 61 0.11 4.88 -8.55
C GLU A 61 0.70 6.27 -8.25
N LEU A 62 1.30 6.49 -7.08
CA LEU A 62 1.95 7.74 -6.69
C LEU A 62 3.34 7.89 -7.30
N ARG A 63 4.05 6.79 -7.52
CA ARG A 63 5.45 6.79 -8.02
C ARG A 63 5.65 7.64 -9.26
N PRO A 64 4.91 7.46 -10.38
CA PRO A 64 5.07 8.29 -11.57
C PRO A 64 4.72 9.76 -11.32
N LEU A 65 3.72 10.06 -10.52
CA LEU A 65 3.30 11.43 -10.21
C LEU A 65 4.37 12.18 -9.41
N ALA A 66 4.96 11.51 -8.42
CA ALA A 66 6.01 12.07 -7.57
C ALA A 66 7.33 12.27 -8.36
N SER A 67 7.70 11.31 -9.19
CA SER A 67 8.91 11.38 -10.02
C SER A 67 8.81 12.46 -11.10
N GLN A 68 7.72 12.53 -11.86
CA GLN A 68 7.48 13.58 -12.85
C GLN A 68 7.49 14.98 -12.24
N GLY A 69 6.95 15.13 -11.03
CA GLY A 69 7.01 16.36 -10.25
C GLY A 69 8.39 16.64 -9.64
N ARG A 70 9.35 15.75 -9.74
CA ARG A 70 10.66 15.79 -9.05
C ARG A 70 10.53 16.01 -7.54
N LEU A 71 9.47 15.43 -6.96
CA LEU A 71 9.16 15.59 -5.55
C LEU A 71 9.84 14.51 -4.71
N ALA A 72 9.64 13.23 -5.07
CA ALA A 72 10.22 12.08 -4.42
C ALA A 72 10.42 10.92 -5.43
N GLU A 73 11.39 10.06 -5.14
CA GLU A 73 11.63 8.80 -5.83
C GLU A 73 11.14 7.66 -4.94
N LEU A 74 9.91 7.23 -5.16
CA LEU A 74 9.33 6.11 -4.43
C LEU A 74 9.93 4.79 -4.91
N PRO A 75 10.23 3.85 -4.01
CA PRO A 75 10.70 2.52 -4.38
C PRO A 75 9.63 1.78 -5.18
N GLU A 76 10.06 0.83 -5.97
CA GLU A 76 9.18 -0.05 -6.73
C GLU A 76 8.59 -1.13 -5.81
N LEU A 77 7.27 -1.26 -5.83
CA LEU A 77 6.51 -2.24 -5.05
C LEU A 77 5.68 -3.20 -5.93
N ASN A 78 5.91 -3.22 -7.26
CA ASN A 78 5.21 -4.14 -8.15
C ASN A 78 5.31 -5.59 -7.68
N GLY A 79 6.47 -6.02 -7.16
CA GLY A 79 6.61 -7.37 -6.63
C GLY A 79 5.71 -7.68 -5.42
N VAL A 80 5.34 -6.68 -4.62
CA VAL A 80 4.33 -6.84 -3.56
C VAL A 80 2.94 -6.95 -4.16
N VAL A 81 2.64 -6.13 -5.18
CA VAL A 81 1.36 -6.19 -5.89
C VAL A 81 1.18 -7.56 -6.55
N ASP A 82 2.17 -8.04 -7.31
CA ASP A 82 2.11 -9.33 -8.00
C ASP A 82 1.97 -10.50 -7.01
N LEU A 83 2.63 -10.38 -5.86
CA LEU A 83 2.55 -11.38 -4.79
C LEU A 83 1.14 -11.43 -4.16
N LEU A 84 0.50 -10.29 -3.92
CA LEU A 84 -0.78 -10.20 -3.20
C LEU A 84 -2.01 -10.04 -4.10
N ASP A 85 -1.82 -9.81 -5.39
CA ASP A 85 -2.88 -9.71 -6.39
C ASP A 85 -2.52 -10.48 -7.68
N PRO A 86 -2.28 -11.81 -7.58
CA PRO A 86 -1.75 -12.61 -8.70
C PRO A 86 -2.68 -12.65 -9.92
N GLU A 87 -3.94 -12.32 -9.75
CA GLU A 87 -4.95 -12.26 -10.83
C GLU A 87 -5.10 -10.83 -11.41
N GLY A 88 -4.45 -9.82 -10.80
CA GLY A 88 -4.50 -8.42 -11.25
C GLY A 88 -5.88 -7.75 -11.13
N ASN A 89 -6.76 -8.30 -10.31
CA ASN A 89 -8.15 -7.86 -10.20
C ASN A 89 -8.33 -6.56 -9.41
N ARG A 90 -7.31 -6.13 -8.64
CA ARG A 90 -7.31 -4.93 -7.78
C ARG A 90 -8.54 -4.82 -6.87
N LEU A 91 -9.05 -5.96 -6.40
CA LEU A 91 -10.23 -6.01 -5.55
C LEU A 91 -9.98 -5.28 -4.23
N PRO A 92 -11.01 -4.59 -3.66
CA PRO A 92 -10.90 -3.85 -2.41
C PRO A 92 -10.94 -4.76 -1.16
N HIS A 93 -10.49 -5.98 -1.29
CA HIS A 93 -10.31 -6.97 -0.23
C HIS A 93 -9.21 -7.96 -0.61
N PHE A 94 -8.77 -8.76 0.35
CA PHE A 94 -7.90 -9.89 0.13
C PHE A 94 -8.62 -11.17 0.56
N PHE A 95 -8.39 -12.21 -0.14
CA PHE A 95 -8.67 -13.60 0.21
C PHE A 95 -7.61 -14.47 -0.43
N VAL A 96 -7.40 -15.66 0.07
CA VAL A 96 -6.44 -16.57 -0.56
C VAL A 96 -6.95 -16.97 -1.93
N TYR A 97 -6.32 -16.44 -2.98
CA TYR A 97 -6.73 -16.67 -4.39
C TYR A 97 -6.49 -18.13 -4.81
N GLY A 98 -7.34 -18.62 -5.70
CA GLY A 98 -7.15 -19.94 -6.31
C GLY A 98 -5.83 -20.07 -7.08
N ALA A 99 -5.32 -18.96 -7.60
CA ALA A 99 -4.03 -18.90 -8.31
C ALA A 99 -2.83 -19.36 -7.44
N TYR A 100 -2.94 -19.33 -6.10
CA TYR A 100 -1.87 -19.81 -5.22
C TYR A 100 -1.79 -21.33 -5.10
N SER A 101 -2.90 -22.08 -5.37
CA SER A 101 -2.97 -23.53 -5.22
C SER A 101 -4.08 -24.15 -6.08
N GLU A 102 -3.71 -25.07 -6.94
CA GLU A 102 -4.67 -25.87 -7.72
C GLU A 102 -5.50 -26.78 -6.82
N GLU A 103 -4.89 -27.30 -5.72
CA GLU A 103 -5.59 -28.12 -4.73
C GLU A 103 -6.71 -27.33 -4.06
N LEU A 104 -6.43 -26.10 -3.62
CA LEU A 104 -7.44 -25.21 -3.03
C LEU A 104 -8.57 -24.92 -4.01
N THR A 105 -8.26 -24.66 -5.27
CA THR A 105 -9.25 -24.43 -6.32
C THR A 105 -10.14 -25.64 -6.52
N THR A 106 -9.56 -26.84 -6.52
CA THR A 106 -10.29 -28.10 -6.67
C THR A 106 -11.19 -28.38 -5.47
N LEU A 107 -10.67 -28.19 -4.24
CA LEU A 107 -11.44 -28.34 -2.99
C LEU A 107 -12.65 -27.39 -2.95
N ARG A 108 -12.45 -26.12 -3.31
CA ARG A 108 -13.54 -25.13 -3.34
C ARG A 108 -14.64 -25.54 -4.36
N LYS A 109 -14.26 -26.08 -5.52
CA LYS A 109 -15.22 -26.64 -6.50
C LYS A 109 -15.96 -27.84 -5.94
N GLN A 110 -15.27 -28.75 -5.26
CA GLN A 110 -15.89 -29.94 -4.64
C GLN A 110 -16.86 -29.55 -3.51
N ILE A 111 -16.46 -28.60 -2.63
CA ILE A 111 -17.33 -28.09 -1.56
C ILE A 111 -18.60 -27.49 -2.16
N LYS A 112 -18.47 -26.67 -3.21
CA LYS A 112 -19.61 -26.06 -3.89
C LYS A 112 -20.54 -27.12 -4.52
N ALA A 113 -19.98 -28.09 -5.21
CA ALA A 113 -20.74 -29.17 -5.85
C ALA A 113 -21.49 -30.04 -4.81
N ARG A 114 -20.83 -30.42 -3.70
CA ARG A 114 -21.45 -31.22 -2.64
C ARG A 114 -22.56 -30.46 -1.91
N LYS A 115 -22.37 -29.17 -1.62
CA LYS A 115 -23.42 -28.32 -1.05
C LYS A 115 -24.65 -28.25 -1.98
N GLN A 116 -24.44 -28.13 -3.29
CA GLN A 116 -25.54 -28.08 -4.25
C GLN A 116 -26.26 -29.44 -4.40
N ALA A 117 -25.55 -30.54 -4.21
CA ALA A 117 -26.11 -31.90 -4.27
C ALA A 117 -26.81 -32.34 -2.97
N GLY A 118 -26.82 -31.48 -1.92
CA GLY A 118 -27.42 -31.86 -0.62
C GLY A 118 -26.65 -32.97 0.10
N ALA A 119 -25.32 -33.04 -0.09
CA ALA A 119 -24.49 -34.03 0.58
C ALA A 119 -24.45 -33.82 2.09
N ASP A 120 -24.07 -34.89 2.80
CA ASP A 120 -23.95 -34.89 4.25
C ASP A 120 -23.01 -33.78 4.74
N GLU A 121 -23.47 -33.05 5.74
CA GLU A 121 -22.77 -31.89 6.32
C GLU A 121 -21.38 -32.26 6.82
N SER A 122 -21.18 -33.46 7.38
CA SER A 122 -19.90 -33.95 7.88
C SER A 122 -18.83 -34.01 6.76
N GLN A 123 -19.23 -34.49 5.56
CA GLN A 123 -18.31 -34.61 4.42
C GLN A 123 -17.93 -33.24 3.85
N VAL A 124 -18.85 -32.29 3.87
CA VAL A 124 -18.59 -30.91 3.46
C VAL A 124 -17.66 -30.23 4.45
N GLN A 125 -17.83 -30.50 5.74
CA GLN A 125 -17.03 -29.92 6.81
C GLN A 125 -15.57 -30.42 6.78
N GLU A 126 -15.33 -31.69 6.48
CA GLU A 126 -13.97 -32.23 6.31
C GLU A 126 -13.22 -31.52 5.18
N LEU A 127 -13.85 -31.36 4.02
CA LEU A 127 -13.24 -30.62 2.91
C LEU A 127 -13.00 -29.14 3.24
N TYR A 128 -13.89 -28.54 4.03
CA TYR A 128 -13.73 -27.17 4.48
C TYR A 128 -12.52 -27.03 5.41
N PHE A 129 -12.35 -27.91 6.41
CA PHE A 129 -11.17 -27.87 7.27
C PHE A 129 -9.88 -28.01 6.47
N ARG A 130 -9.84 -28.93 5.52
CA ARG A 130 -8.68 -29.07 4.64
C ARG A 130 -8.41 -27.80 3.81
N SER A 131 -9.46 -27.11 3.34
CA SER A 131 -9.27 -25.86 2.62
C SER A 131 -8.68 -24.77 3.50
N VAL A 132 -9.09 -24.69 4.76
CA VAL A 132 -8.56 -23.74 5.75
C VAL A 132 -7.07 -24.01 6.03
N GLU A 133 -6.69 -25.27 6.23
CA GLU A 133 -5.28 -25.65 6.43
C GLU A 133 -4.39 -25.21 5.25
N ILE A 134 -4.87 -25.39 4.01
CA ILE A 134 -4.14 -24.94 2.82
C ILE A 134 -4.07 -23.40 2.77
N GLU A 135 -5.14 -22.71 3.11
CA GLU A 135 -5.18 -21.26 3.17
C GLU A 135 -4.18 -20.70 4.20
N ASP A 136 -4.08 -21.33 5.38
CA ASP A 136 -3.13 -20.96 6.42
C ASP A 136 -1.68 -21.17 5.96
N CYS A 137 -1.38 -22.29 5.31
CA CYS A 137 -0.06 -22.53 4.72
C CYS A 137 0.28 -21.47 3.64
N ILE A 138 -0.72 -21.04 2.86
CA ILE A 138 -0.51 -19.98 1.85
C ILE A 138 -0.25 -18.64 2.53
N ARG A 139 -1.00 -18.25 3.57
CA ARG A 139 -0.76 -17.02 4.35
C ARG A 139 0.64 -17.02 4.95
N GLU A 140 1.07 -18.13 5.52
CA GLU A 140 2.42 -18.28 6.06
C GLU A 140 3.49 -18.07 4.97
N ARG A 141 3.34 -18.71 3.82
CA ARG A 141 4.25 -18.54 2.68
C ARG A 141 4.29 -17.08 2.18
N LEU A 142 3.13 -16.44 2.02
CA LEU A 142 3.05 -15.03 1.61
C LEU A 142 3.74 -14.11 2.61
N SER A 143 3.54 -14.38 3.91
CA SER A 143 4.17 -13.61 4.99
C SER A 143 5.70 -13.73 4.96
N VAL A 144 6.22 -14.92 4.68
CA VAL A 144 7.67 -15.14 4.50
C VAL A 144 8.21 -14.38 3.27
N GLU A 145 7.50 -14.42 2.15
CA GLU A 145 7.89 -13.74 0.92
C GLU A 145 7.88 -12.21 1.07
N LEU A 146 6.93 -11.65 1.83
CA LEU A 146 6.84 -10.21 2.09
C LEU A 146 8.06 -9.63 2.81
N ARG A 147 8.81 -10.43 3.57
CA ARG A 147 10.05 -9.97 4.25
C ARG A 147 11.08 -9.37 3.30
N LYS A 148 11.15 -9.87 2.07
CA LYS A 148 12.06 -9.36 1.04
C LYS A 148 11.80 -7.88 0.73
N TYR A 149 10.55 -7.44 0.91
CA TYR A 149 10.09 -6.11 0.59
C TYR A 149 10.05 -5.17 1.80
N HIS A 150 10.37 -5.65 3.01
CA HIS A 150 10.30 -4.86 4.25
C HIS A 150 10.94 -3.47 4.11
N LYS A 151 12.19 -3.40 3.65
CA LYS A 151 12.91 -2.13 3.50
C LYS A 151 12.25 -1.21 2.48
N ALA A 152 11.77 -1.75 1.37
CA ALA A 152 11.10 -0.98 0.33
C ALA A 152 9.74 -0.44 0.83
N LEU A 153 8.97 -1.27 1.54
CA LEU A 153 7.72 -0.86 2.17
C LEU A 153 7.93 0.26 3.18
N GLN A 154 8.94 0.14 4.04
CA GLN A 154 9.26 1.17 5.03
C GLN A 154 9.72 2.47 4.36
N GLN A 155 10.60 2.39 3.38
CA GLN A 155 11.03 3.55 2.61
C GLN A 155 9.87 4.23 1.87
N ALA A 156 8.95 3.47 1.29
CA ALA A 156 7.76 4.02 0.64
C ALA A 156 6.88 4.76 1.65
N LEU A 157 6.64 4.18 2.82
CA LEU A 157 5.84 4.78 3.89
C LEU A 157 6.43 6.12 4.34
N ASP A 158 7.74 6.16 4.61
CA ASP A 158 8.44 7.36 5.04
C ASP A 158 8.38 8.47 3.97
N LEU A 159 8.60 8.09 2.70
CA LEU A 159 8.56 9.05 1.59
C LEU A 159 7.15 9.56 1.30
N MET A 160 6.13 8.71 1.39
CA MET A 160 4.73 9.13 1.20
C MET A 160 4.27 10.05 2.33
N GLY A 161 4.59 9.73 3.58
CA GLY A 161 4.30 10.60 4.71
C GLY A 161 5.05 11.94 4.63
N TRP A 162 6.33 11.90 4.24
CA TRP A 162 7.10 13.11 3.99
C TRP A 162 6.50 13.96 2.85
N LEU A 163 6.06 13.33 1.76
CA LEU A 163 5.45 14.00 0.60
C LEU A 163 4.17 14.72 1.02
N ASP A 164 3.32 14.08 1.81
CA ASP A 164 2.10 14.68 2.35
C ASP A 164 2.39 15.97 3.13
N VAL A 165 3.33 15.89 4.08
CA VAL A 165 3.76 17.05 4.90
C VAL A 165 4.32 18.20 4.06
N VAL A 166 5.14 17.89 3.05
CA VAL A 166 5.75 18.93 2.21
C VAL A 166 4.71 19.61 1.32
N ILE A 167 3.78 18.85 0.77
CA ILE A 167 2.67 19.39 -0.03
C ILE A 167 1.76 20.26 0.84
N ALA A 168 1.36 19.78 2.02
CA ALA A 168 0.52 20.53 2.95
C ALA A 168 1.16 21.88 3.34
N LYS A 169 2.45 21.85 3.69
CA LYS A 169 3.21 23.08 4.02
C LYS A 169 3.35 24.04 2.84
N ALA A 170 3.55 23.53 1.63
CA ALA A 170 3.64 24.39 0.43
C ALA A 170 2.30 25.06 0.12
N MET A 171 1.20 24.33 0.22
CA MET A 171 -0.14 24.88 0.03
C MET A 171 -0.46 25.94 1.07
N GLN A 172 -0.19 25.66 2.34
CA GLN A 172 -0.37 26.64 3.41
C GLN A 172 0.47 27.89 3.20
N ALA A 173 1.74 27.74 2.80
CA ALA A 173 2.62 28.86 2.52
C ALA A 173 2.10 29.73 1.36
N ARG A 174 1.56 29.12 0.31
CA ARG A 174 0.93 29.84 -0.81
C ARG A 174 -0.33 30.58 -0.35
N ASP A 175 -1.23 29.87 0.33
CA ASP A 175 -2.55 30.41 0.70
C ASP A 175 -2.45 31.56 1.72
N TRP A 176 -1.42 31.55 2.54
CA TRP A 176 -1.16 32.59 3.55
C TRP A 176 -0.11 33.62 3.13
N GLY A 177 0.44 33.51 1.92
CA GLY A 177 1.47 34.43 1.42
C GLY A 177 2.76 34.39 2.24
N LEU A 178 3.11 33.21 2.80
CA LEU A 178 4.30 33.08 3.66
C LEU A 178 5.59 33.18 2.82
N THR A 179 6.58 33.87 3.35
CA THR A 179 7.92 33.99 2.76
C THR A 179 8.93 33.13 3.51
N ARG A 180 9.96 32.67 2.79
CA ARG A 180 11.05 31.92 3.41
C ARG A 180 11.87 32.86 4.31
N PRO A 181 12.08 32.56 5.60
CA PRO A 181 12.92 33.38 6.46
C PRO A 181 14.38 33.32 5.96
N ALA A 182 15.05 34.47 5.95
CA ALA A 182 16.49 34.53 5.76
C ALA A 182 17.16 34.31 7.13
N ILE A 183 17.93 33.22 7.24
CA ILE A 183 18.71 32.95 8.45
C ILE A 183 20.05 33.66 8.26
N THR A 184 20.30 34.69 9.06
CA THR A 184 21.59 35.38 9.11
C THR A 184 22.35 34.91 10.35
N GLN A 185 23.66 34.72 10.22
CA GLN A 185 24.52 34.35 11.38
C GLN A 185 24.87 35.52 12.25
N ASP A 186 24.70 36.76 11.77
CA ASP A 186 25.03 38.00 12.47
C ASP A 186 23.77 38.63 13.03
N THR A 187 23.69 38.60 14.38
CA THR A 187 22.72 39.28 15.25
C THR A 187 21.25 38.85 15.12
N ALA A 188 20.67 38.49 16.27
CA ALA A 188 19.25 38.19 16.44
C ALA A 188 18.42 39.49 16.28
N SER A 189 18.12 39.88 15.05
CA SER A 189 17.11 40.89 14.76
C SER A 189 15.89 40.23 14.12
N PHE A 190 14.80 40.17 14.87
CA PHE A 190 13.48 39.92 14.31
C PHE A 190 12.96 41.22 13.70
N ARG A 191 12.66 41.22 12.43
CA ARG A 191 11.85 42.23 11.76
C ARG A 191 10.55 41.62 11.31
#